data_8519d78bf4d66b91b8ec857cd81480c6
#
_entry.id   8519d78bf4d66b91b8ec857cd81480c6
#
_cell.length_a   1.000
_cell.length_b   1.000
_cell.length_c   1.000
_cell.angle_alpha   90.00
_cell.angle_beta   90.00
_cell.angle_gamma   90.00
#
_symmetry.space_group_name_H-M   'P 1'
#
loop_
_entity.id
_entity.type
_entity.pdbx_description
1 polymer ?
#
loop_
_entity_poly.entity_id
_entity_poly.type
_entity_poly.pdbx_seq_one_letter_code
_entity_poly.pdbx_strand_id
1 'polypeptide(L)'
;TWTPGVVPGLNLAARSLMPDSSILVPTPIYPPFLEIAENANLNGIPAKMKEENFEYSLDFRLMSEKLKPETQAIFISNPQNPTGRSLSSIELDALSKFVLENNLILVSDEIHCDFILNNSCAHLPIIKQCPSLKEQVISLYSTAKTYNIPGLRCAAAVIPNSNLRDRFRKVMTGIVPSVGPLESLASIAAFSDETNWSSELNDYLKTNVTLLKQALGNRMRMPESTYLAWIYIDDLQLDDPEIYFASHGLGISPGYLFGDNRFIRFNFACPKSLLIEGIKRLNIAIGEAEENKLRPK
;
A
#
# COMPACT_ATOMS: atom_id res chain seq x y z
N THR A 1 9.09 -7.61 16.97
CA THR A 1 7.81 -8.00 17.61
C THR A 1 6.91 -8.60 16.55
N TRP A 2 6.29 -9.74 16.85
CA TRP A 2 5.33 -10.39 15.95
C TRP A 2 3.92 -9.86 16.21
N THR A 3 3.11 -9.74 15.14
CA THR A 3 1.72 -9.32 15.17
C THR A 3 0.85 -10.23 14.30
N PRO A 4 -0.47 -10.37 14.56
CA PRO A 4 -1.35 -11.21 13.75
C PRO A 4 -1.72 -10.52 12.42
N GLY A 5 -0.75 -10.02 11.70
CA GLY A 5 -0.86 -9.34 10.42
C GLY A 5 -0.43 -7.88 10.44
N VAL A 6 -0.27 -7.29 9.24
CA VAL A 6 0.21 -5.90 9.09
C VAL A 6 -0.84 -4.88 9.54
N VAL A 7 -2.12 -5.05 9.20
CA VAL A 7 -3.18 -4.10 9.64
C VAL A 7 -3.30 -4.01 11.16
N PRO A 8 -3.31 -5.12 11.93
CA PRO A 8 -3.14 -5.05 13.38
C PRO A 8 -1.87 -4.32 13.81
N GLY A 9 -0.73 -4.57 13.13
CA GLY A 9 0.54 -3.88 13.39
C GLY A 9 0.45 -2.37 13.22
N LEU A 10 -0.21 -1.89 12.16
CA LEU A 10 -0.46 -0.47 11.92
C LEU A 10 -1.31 0.16 13.04
N ASN A 11 -2.40 -0.51 13.44
CA ASN A 11 -3.26 -0.05 14.54
C ASN A 11 -2.51 -0.01 15.88
N LEU A 12 -1.63 -0.99 16.14
CA LEU A 12 -0.78 -1.01 17.33
C LEU A 12 0.25 0.13 17.31
N ALA A 13 0.83 0.43 16.14
CA ALA A 13 1.74 1.57 15.99
C ALA A 13 1.03 2.88 16.35
N ALA A 14 -0.18 3.11 15.83
CA ALA A 14 -0.97 4.29 16.16
C ALA A 14 -1.32 4.35 17.66
N ARG A 15 -1.80 3.26 18.24
CA ARG A 15 -2.13 3.19 19.68
C ARG A 15 -0.92 3.36 20.59
N SER A 16 0.32 3.19 20.09
CA SER A 16 1.55 3.43 20.84
C SER A 16 1.98 4.90 20.88
N LEU A 17 1.30 5.78 20.13
CA LEU A 17 1.49 7.23 20.16
C LEU A 17 0.86 7.85 21.41
N MET A 18 1.13 9.12 21.65
CA MET A 18 0.52 9.86 22.76
C MET A 18 -0.96 10.11 22.46
N PRO A 19 -1.83 10.10 23.50
CA PRO A 19 -3.22 10.51 23.35
C PRO A 19 -3.36 11.89 22.68
N ASP A 20 -4.48 12.11 22.00
CA ASP A 20 -4.83 13.39 21.33
C ASP A 20 -3.84 13.85 20.24
N SER A 21 -2.90 12.98 19.85
CA SER A 21 -1.97 13.30 18.77
C SER A 21 -2.62 13.15 17.40
N SER A 22 -1.91 13.60 16.37
CA SER A 22 -2.31 13.40 14.97
C SER A 22 -1.28 12.59 14.20
N ILE A 23 -1.76 11.94 13.15
CA ILE A 23 -0.95 11.17 12.20
C ILE A 23 -1.14 11.71 10.79
N LEU A 24 -0.04 11.88 10.07
CA LEU A 24 -0.01 12.29 8.68
C LEU A 24 -0.10 11.05 7.78
N VAL A 25 -0.97 11.08 6.77
CA VAL A 25 -1.21 9.96 5.86
C VAL A 25 -1.20 10.46 4.41
N PRO A 26 -0.15 10.18 3.62
CA PRO A 26 -0.14 10.51 2.19
C PRO A 26 -1.19 9.70 1.43
N THR A 27 -2.00 10.38 0.60
CA THR A 27 -3.07 9.77 -0.22
C THR A 27 -2.82 9.97 -1.71
N PRO A 28 -3.29 9.04 -2.60
CA PRO A 28 -4.11 7.86 -2.31
C PRO A 28 -3.33 6.78 -1.55
N ILE A 29 -4.03 5.99 -0.70
CA ILE A 29 -3.41 4.94 0.11
C ILE A 29 -4.42 3.82 0.40
N TYR A 30 -3.91 2.65 0.83
CA TYR A 30 -4.73 1.50 1.23
C TYR A 30 -5.76 1.90 2.32
N PRO A 31 -7.06 1.59 2.14
CA PRO A 31 -8.14 2.11 2.98
C PRO A 31 -7.92 2.01 4.50
N PRO A 32 -7.42 0.88 5.06
CA PRO A 32 -7.17 0.80 6.49
C PRO A 32 -6.27 1.90 7.08
N PHE A 33 -5.40 2.54 6.28
CA PHE A 33 -4.60 3.67 6.75
C PHE A 33 -5.43 4.91 7.07
N LEU A 34 -6.55 5.09 6.37
CA LEU A 34 -7.47 6.21 6.61
C LEU A 34 -8.29 6.03 7.90
N GLU A 35 -8.47 4.77 8.33
CA GLU A 35 -9.24 4.39 9.53
C GLU A 35 -8.37 4.32 10.79
N ILE A 36 -7.04 4.18 10.65
CA ILE A 36 -6.11 3.94 11.77
C ILE A 36 -6.22 5.03 12.84
N ALA A 37 -6.33 6.28 12.43
CA ALA A 37 -6.43 7.40 13.36
C ALA A 37 -7.68 7.29 14.23
N GLU A 38 -8.84 7.09 13.63
CA GLU A 38 -10.11 6.89 14.34
C GLU A 38 -10.06 5.67 15.26
N ASN A 39 -9.56 4.54 14.76
CA ASN A 39 -9.40 3.30 15.54
C ASN A 39 -8.50 3.46 16.78
N ALA A 40 -7.60 4.43 16.76
CA ALA A 40 -6.69 4.73 17.86
C ALA A 40 -7.12 5.94 18.72
N ASN A 41 -8.27 6.57 18.43
CA ASN A 41 -8.72 7.84 18.99
C ASN A 41 -7.71 8.97 18.77
N LEU A 42 -7.15 9.05 17.56
CA LEU A 42 -6.22 10.07 17.11
C LEU A 42 -6.82 10.89 15.96
N ASN A 43 -6.16 11.98 15.59
CA ASN A 43 -6.57 12.80 14.45
C ASN A 43 -5.81 12.39 13.18
N GLY A 44 -6.53 11.99 12.13
CA GLY A 44 -5.95 11.70 10.82
C GLY A 44 -5.77 12.98 9.99
N ILE A 45 -4.61 13.16 9.40
CA ILE A 45 -4.30 14.27 8.49
C ILE A 45 -3.97 13.68 7.10
N PRO A 46 -4.95 13.58 6.20
CA PRO A 46 -4.67 13.16 4.83
C PRO A 46 -3.91 14.28 4.08
N ALA A 47 -2.83 13.90 3.40
CA ALA A 47 -2.04 14.78 2.57
C ALA A 47 -1.96 14.21 1.15
N LYS A 48 -2.54 14.91 0.16
CA LYS A 48 -2.47 14.47 -1.23
C LYS A 48 -1.01 14.38 -1.68
N MET A 49 -0.66 13.25 -2.30
CA MET A 49 0.59 13.11 -3.04
C MET A 49 0.54 13.99 -4.30
N LYS A 50 1.69 14.48 -4.73
CA LYS A 50 1.84 15.13 -6.03
C LYS A 50 1.62 14.06 -7.11
N GLU A 51 0.83 14.38 -8.13
CA GLU A 51 0.55 13.51 -9.26
C GLU A 51 0.84 14.24 -10.56
N GLU A 52 1.68 13.63 -11.39
CA GLU A 52 1.99 14.10 -12.75
C GLU A 52 1.95 12.91 -13.70
N ASN A 53 1.03 12.92 -14.66
CA ASN A 53 0.86 11.83 -15.64
C ASN A 53 0.71 10.44 -14.96
N PHE A 54 -0.10 10.37 -13.90
CA PHE A 54 -0.33 9.18 -13.07
C PHE A 54 0.93 8.68 -12.33
N GLU A 55 1.97 9.48 -12.26
CA GLU A 55 3.12 9.29 -11.40
C GLU A 55 2.90 10.03 -10.09
N TYR A 56 2.96 9.29 -8.98
CA TYR A 56 2.75 9.82 -7.65
C TYR A 56 4.08 9.98 -6.91
N SER A 57 4.25 11.09 -6.21
CA SER A 57 5.39 11.37 -5.33
C SER A 57 4.94 12.04 -4.03
N LEU A 58 5.73 11.92 -2.97
CA LEU A 58 5.43 12.60 -1.71
C LEU A 58 5.59 14.12 -1.89
N ASP A 59 4.56 14.88 -1.53
CA ASP A 59 4.60 16.35 -1.54
C ASP A 59 5.02 16.85 -0.16
N PHE A 60 6.32 16.94 0.08
CA PHE A 60 6.86 17.38 1.37
C PHE A 60 6.46 18.82 1.71
N ARG A 61 6.22 19.69 0.71
CA ARG A 61 5.74 21.05 0.95
C ARG A 61 4.32 21.01 1.52
N LEU A 62 3.41 20.33 0.83
CA LEU A 62 2.02 20.20 1.30
C LEU A 62 1.97 19.49 2.65
N MET A 63 2.79 18.43 2.84
CA MET A 63 2.87 17.73 4.12
C MET A 63 3.32 18.67 5.25
N SER A 64 4.33 19.53 5.02
CA SER A 64 4.79 20.52 6.00
C SER A 64 3.70 21.53 6.35
N GLU A 65 2.95 22.02 5.35
CA GLU A 65 1.83 22.95 5.54
C GLU A 65 0.69 22.35 6.38
N LYS A 66 0.53 21.02 6.34
CA LYS A 66 -0.51 20.28 7.08
C LYS A 66 -0.08 19.82 8.47
N LEU A 67 1.21 19.85 8.80
CA LEU A 67 1.67 19.48 10.13
C LEU A 67 1.06 20.39 11.20
N LYS A 68 0.71 19.77 12.31
CA LYS A 68 0.24 20.45 13.52
C LYS A 68 1.21 20.17 14.66
N PRO A 69 1.24 21.01 15.72
CA PRO A 69 2.12 20.78 16.87
C PRO A 69 1.97 19.39 17.50
N GLU A 70 0.74 18.84 17.47
CA GLU A 70 0.42 17.50 17.99
C GLU A 70 0.69 16.37 16.99
N THR A 71 1.20 16.64 15.79
CA THR A 71 1.51 15.58 14.82
C THR A 71 2.72 14.77 15.26
N GLN A 72 2.53 13.47 15.50
CA GLN A 72 3.59 12.60 16.03
C GLN A 72 4.13 11.59 15.03
N ALA A 73 3.37 11.24 13.99
CA ALA A 73 3.79 10.19 13.07
C ALA A 73 3.34 10.45 11.64
N ILE A 74 4.07 9.86 10.71
CA ILE A 74 3.67 9.68 9.32
C ILE A 74 3.56 8.19 9.03
N PHE A 75 2.46 7.79 8.39
CA PHE A 75 2.17 6.41 8.00
C PHE A 75 2.22 6.29 6.48
N ILE A 76 3.05 5.40 5.96
CA ILE A 76 3.22 5.17 4.52
C ILE A 76 3.13 3.69 4.17
N SER A 77 2.81 3.40 2.90
CA SER A 77 2.98 2.09 2.27
C SER A 77 4.12 2.18 1.25
N ASN A 78 5.13 1.32 1.37
CA ASN A 78 6.26 1.24 0.44
C ASN A 78 6.74 -0.21 0.27
N PRO A 79 6.48 -0.84 -0.88
CA PRO A 79 5.81 -0.31 -2.10
C PRO A 79 4.37 0.14 -1.88
N GLN A 80 3.98 1.14 -2.63
CA GLN A 80 2.76 1.90 -2.40
C GLN A 80 1.52 1.22 -3.02
N ASN A 81 0.51 1.00 -2.20
CA ASN A 81 -0.82 0.56 -2.61
C ASN A 81 -1.78 1.76 -2.50
N PRO A 82 -2.43 2.22 -3.59
CA PRO A 82 -2.75 1.48 -4.81
C PRO A 82 -1.84 1.75 -6.03
N THR A 83 -0.92 2.71 -6.01
CA THR A 83 -0.24 3.22 -7.20
C THR A 83 0.83 2.29 -7.77
N GLY A 84 1.30 1.32 -6.98
CA GLY A 84 2.34 0.37 -7.39
C GLY A 84 3.76 0.96 -7.44
N ARG A 85 3.97 2.17 -6.89
CA ARG A 85 5.29 2.79 -6.82
C ARG A 85 6.15 2.23 -5.70
N SER A 86 7.46 2.20 -5.92
CA SER A 86 8.48 2.02 -4.88
C SER A 86 9.26 3.32 -4.74
N LEU A 87 9.48 3.77 -3.50
CA LEU A 87 10.28 4.97 -3.26
C LEU A 87 11.74 4.71 -3.65
N SER A 88 12.31 5.60 -4.45
CA SER A 88 13.73 5.61 -4.80
C SER A 88 14.60 6.00 -3.59
N SER A 89 15.92 5.77 -3.68
CA SER A 89 16.85 6.19 -2.62
C SER A 89 16.76 7.70 -2.35
N ILE A 90 16.62 8.52 -3.38
CA ILE A 90 16.49 9.96 -3.27
C ILE A 90 15.20 10.35 -2.52
N GLU A 91 14.08 9.68 -2.83
CA GLU A 91 12.81 9.91 -2.12
C GLU A 91 12.86 9.43 -0.67
N LEU A 92 13.54 8.32 -0.40
CA LEU A 92 13.76 7.82 0.97
C LEU A 92 14.65 8.75 1.79
N ASP A 93 15.70 9.31 1.19
CA ASP A 93 16.55 10.31 1.85
C ASP A 93 15.78 11.59 2.16
N ALA A 94 14.94 12.07 1.24
CA ALA A 94 14.07 13.22 1.45
C ALA A 94 13.00 12.94 2.54
N LEU A 95 12.41 11.76 2.55
CA LEU A 95 11.49 11.31 3.60
C LEU A 95 12.18 11.24 4.96
N SER A 96 13.39 10.66 5.00
CA SER A 96 14.18 10.57 6.23
C SER A 96 14.47 11.96 6.81
N LYS A 97 14.89 12.90 5.96
CA LYS A 97 15.11 14.29 6.35
C LYS A 97 13.84 14.93 6.91
N PHE A 98 12.72 14.81 6.20
CA PHE A 98 11.42 15.33 6.64
C PHE A 98 11.00 14.78 8.02
N VAL A 99 11.16 13.47 8.24
CA VAL A 99 10.83 12.80 9.50
C VAL A 99 11.69 13.32 10.65
N LEU A 100 13.00 13.46 10.44
CA LEU A 100 13.94 13.95 11.45
C LEU A 100 13.72 15.41 11.79
N GLU A 101 13.55 16.29 10.79
CA GLU A 101 13.35 17.73 10.97
C GLU A 101 12.06 18.05 11.74
N ASN A 102 11.04 17.19 11.60
CA ASN A 102 9.74 17.37 12.27
C ASN A 102 9.55 16.44 13.48
N ASN A 103 10.61 15.74 13.90
CA ASN A 103 10.58 14.81 15.05
C ASN A 103 9.42 13.81 15.01
N LEU A 104 9.11 13.26 13.81
CA LEU A 104 8.03 12.31 13.60
C LEU A 104 8.49 10.87 13.81
N ILE A 105 7.54 9.99 14.10
CA ILE A 105 7.74 8.55 13.98
C ILE A 105 7.29 8.14 12.56
N LEU A 106 8.16 7.45 11.82
CA LEU A 106 7.82 6.85 10.54
C LEU A 106 7.27 5.44 10.76
N VAL A 107 6.05 5.20 10.31
CA VAL A 107 5.46 3.86 10.24
C VAL A 107 5.34 3.44 8.78
N SER A 108 6.08 2.39 8.39
CA SER A 108 6.14 1.90 7.02
C SER A 108 5.55 0.50 6.92
N ASP A 109 4.54 0.35 6.07
CA ASP A 109 4.06 -0.96 5.62
C ASP A 109 4.87 -1.40 4.40
N GLU A 110 5.69 -2.42 4.57
CA GLU A 110 6.56 -2.98 3.54
C GLU A 110 6.09 -4.38 3.08
N ILE A 111 4.79 -4.69 3.24
CA ILE A 111 4.23 -6.02 2.90
C ILE A 111 4.36 -6.39 1.42
N HIS A 112 4.56 -5.42 0.54
CA HIS A 112 4.73 -5.61 -0.91
C HIS A 112 6.20 -5.63 -1.35
N CYS A 113 7.17 -5.68 -0.44
CA CYS A 113 8.61 -5.54 -0.70
C CYS A 113 9.19 -6.57 -1.67
N ASP A 114 8.60 -7.76 -1.78
CA ASP A 114 9.10 -8.84 -2.65
C ASP A 114 8.59 -8.73 -4.10
N PHE A 115 7.64 -7.83 -4.39
CA PHE A 115 7.11 -7.66 -5.73
C PHE A 115 7.95 -6.66 -6.52
N ILE A 116 8.75 -7.16 -7.46
CA ILE A 116 9.66 -6.36 -8.30
C ILE A 116 9.24 -6.53 -9.76
N LEU A 117 8.42 -5.60 -10.24
CA LEU A 117 7.96 -5.61 -11.64
C LEU A 117 8.89 -4.84 -12.56
N ASN A 118 9.60 -3.86 -12.01
CA ASN A 118 10.64 -3.12 -12.71
C ASN A 118 11.99 -3.36 -12.03
N ASN A 119 12.93 -3.99 -12.75
CA ASN A 119 14.25 -4.34 -12.19
C ASN A 119 15.11 -3.12 -11.81
N SER A 120 14.82 -1.94 -12.37
CA SER A 120 15.51 -0.69 -12.01
C SER A 120 14.95 -0.02 -10.74
N CYS A 121 13.82 -0.53 -10.19
CA CYS A 121 13.13 0.01 -9.03
C CYS A 121 12.97 -1.06 -7.94
N ALA A 122 14.06 -1.77 -7.60
CA ALA A 122 14.04 -2.73 -6.51
C ALA A 122 13.69 -2.04 -5.18
N HIS A 123 12.86 -2.70 -4.37
CA HIS A 123 12.52 -2.20 -3.05
C HIS A 123 13.76 -2.01 -2.16
N LEU A 124 13.84 -0.86 -1.52
CA LEU A 124 14.87 -0.52 -0.55
C LEU A 124 14.25 -0.51 0.85
N PRO A 125 14.55 -1.49 1.72
CA PRO A 125 14.03 -1.52 3.09
C PRO A 125 14.42 -0.23 3.83
N ILE A 126 13.43 0.48 4.38
CA ILE A 126 13.63 1.79 5.01
C ILE A 126 14.66 1.74 6.12
N ILE A 127 14.62 0.72 6.97
CA ILE A 127 15.58 0.55 8.08
C ILE A 127 17.02 0.44 7.58
N LYS A 128 17.22 -0.22 6.42
CA LYS A 128 18.55 -0.39 5.82
C LYS A 128 19.00 0.87 5.08
N GLN A 129 18.10 1.49 4.32
CA GLN A 129 18.41 2.67 3.51
C GLN A 129 18.58 3.93 4.36
N CYS A 130 17.78 4.07 5.41
CA CYS A 130 17.76 5.26 6.27
C CYS A 130 18.16 4.93 7.71
N PRO A 131 19.43 4.56 7.99
CA PRO A 131 19.87 4.18 9.34
C PRO A 131 19.76 5.31 10.36
N SER A 132 19.68 6.57 9.90
CA SER A 132 19.40 7.74 10.73
C SER A 132 18.05 7.71 11.43
N LEU A 133 17.06 6.98 10.86
CA LEU A 133 15.72 6.81 11.42
C LEU A 133 15.61 5.72 12.50
N LYS A 134 16.70 5.06 12.89
CA LYS A 134 16.67 3.94 13.84
C LYS A 134 15.91 4.22 15.14
N GLU A 135 15.89 5.48 15.59
CA GLU A 135 15.19 5.88 16.81
C GLU A 135 13.69 6.19 16.61
N GLN A 136 13.25 6.35 15.34
CA GLN A 136 11.94 6.90 14.99
C GLN A 136 11.21 6.07 13.94
N VAL A 137 11.53 4.78 13.75
CA VAL A 137 10.94 3.95 12.70
C VAL A 137 10.27 2.68 13.24
N ILE A 138 9.12 2.37 12.66
CA ILE A 138 8.41 1.09 12.77
C ILE A 138 8.20 0.58 11.35
N SER A 139 8.86 -0.50 10.95
CA SER A 139 8.65 -1.15 9.66
C SER A 139 7.90 -2.48 9.83
N LEU A 140 6.89 -2.70 9.01
CA LEU A 140 6.02 -3.88 9.05
C LEU A 140 6.25 -4.75 7.83
N TYR A 141 6.55 -6.02 8.05
CA TYR A 141 6.82 -7.02 7.02
C TYR A 141 5.93 -8.23 7.18
N SER A 142 5.56 -8.86 6.08
CA SER A 142 4.86 -10.16 6.10
C SER A 142 5.08 -10.91 4.80
N THR A 143 5.25 -12.21 4.89
CA THR A 143 5.31 -13.12 3.73
C THR A 143 3.93 -13.43 3.14
N ALA A 144 2.86 -12.96 3.78
CA ALA A 144 1.48 -13.33 3.45
C ALA A 144 1.08 -13.02 2.00
N LYS A 145 1.61 -11.93 1.42
CA LYS A 145 1.30 -11.56 0.03
C LYS A 145 2.13 -12.36 -0.97
N THR A 146 3.44 -12.46 -0.74
CA THR A 146 4.37 -13.15 -1.61
C THR A 146 4.07 -14.65 -1.74
N TYR A 147 3.72 -15.28 -0.63
CA TYR A 147 3.44 -16.73 -0.58
C TYR A 147 1.96 -17.09 -0.60
N ASN A 148 1.08 -16.10 -0.86
CA ASN A 148 -0.37 -16.29 -0.93
C ASN A 148 -0.97 -17.01 0.30
N ILE A 149 -0.51 -16.63 1.49
CA ILE A 149 -0.93 -17.19 2.78
C ILE A 149 -1.58 -16.14 3.70
N PRO A 150 -2.50 -15.27 3.22
CA PRO A 150 -3.06 -14.21 4.07
C PRO A 150 -3.94 -14.73 5.22
N GLY A 151 -4.40 -15.99 5.11
CA GLY A 151 -5.14 -16.67 6.18
C GLY A 151 -4.27 -17.04 7.38
N LEU A 152 -2.96 -17.24 7.17
CA LEU A 152 -1.96 -17.48 8.21
C LEU A 152 -1.39 -16.14 8.68
N ARG A 153 -2.12 -15.50 9.56
CA ARG A 153 -1.93 -14.11 9.99
C ARG A 153 -0.66 -13.93 10.82
N CYS A 154 0.46 -13.63 10.16
CA CYS A 154 1.74 -13.33 10.80
C CYS A 154 2.43 -12.17 10.10
N ALA A 155 2.89 -11.21 10.88
CA ALA A 155 3.70 -10.09 10.43
C ALA A 155 4.77 -9.74 11.47
N ALA A 156 5.88 -9.17 11.01
CA ALA A 156 6.97 -8.70 11.85
C ALA A 156 6.93 -7.16 11.92
N ALA A 157 6.84 -6.61 13.14
CA ALA A 157 7.14 -5.21 13.40
C ALA A 157 8.61 -5.09 13.81
N VAL A 158 9.42 -4.51 12.95
CA VAL A 158 10.84 -4.23 13.19
C VAL A 158 10.96 -2.82 13.73
N ILE A 159 11.36 -2.72 14.99
CA ILE A 159 11.43 -1.46 15.75
C ILE A 159 12.77 -1.43 16.47
N PRO A 160 13.79 -0.75 15.92
CA PRO A 160 15.14 -0.75 16.50
C PRO A 160 15.18 -0.09 17.90
N ASN A 161 14.51 1.04 18.07
CA ASN A 161 14.43 1.74 19.35
C ASN A 161 13.68 0.91 20.41
N SER A 162 14.34 0.61 21.53
CA SER A 162 13.77 -0.20 22.62
C SER A 162 12.57 0.45 23.27
N ASN A 163 12.61 1.77 23.54
CA ASN A 163 11.53 2.49 24.19
C ASN A 163 10.26 2.53 23.31
N LEU A 164 10.44 2.76 22.00
CA LEU A 164 9.34 2.72 21.03
C LEU A 164 8.76 1.29 20.92
N ARG A 165 9.63 0.28 20.91
CA ARG A 165 9.23 -1.14 20.88
C ARG A 165 8.48 -1.54 22.13
N ASP A 166 8.86 -1.07 23.30
CA ASP A 166 8.20 -1.36 24.56
C ASP A 166 6.83 -0.69 24.64
N ARG A 167 6.69 0.55 24.18
CA ARG A 167 5.38 1.20 24.01
C ARG A 167 4.48 0.39 23.07
N PHE A 168 5.00 -0.03 21.92
CA PHE A 168 4.27 -0.87 20.97
C PHE A 168 3.82 -2.19 21.59
N ARG A 169 4.69 -2.87 22.35
CA ARG A 169 4.35 -4.12 23.05
C ARG A 169 3.31 -3.91 24.15
N LYS A 170 3.40 -2.81 24.88
CA LYS A 170 2.47 -2.48 25.96
C LYS A 170 1.03 -2.42 25.47
N VAL A 171 0.77 -1.82 24.31
CA VAL A 171 -0.59 -1.72 23.76
C VAL A 171 -1.10 -3.02 23.16
N MET A 172 -0.26 -4.02 22.96
CA MET A 172 -0.68 -5.38 22.57
C MET A 172 -1.29 -6.14 23.73
N THR A 173 -0.81 -5.88 24.95
CA THR A 173 -1.11 -6.70 26.13
C THR A 173 -2.62 -6.73 26.43
N GLY A 174 -3.17 -7.93 26.48
CA GLY A 174 -4.60 -8.15 26.76
C GLY A 174 -5.57 -7.88 25.60
N ILE A 175 -5.08 -7.39 24.46
CA ILE A 175 -5.92 -7.07 23.28
C ILE A 175 -5.56 -7.96 22.09
N VAL A 176 -4.27 -8.15 21.84
CA VAL A 176 -3.80 -8.85 20.66
C VAL A 176 -3.20 -10.20 21.05
N PRO A 177 -3.74 -11.32 20.51
CA PRO A 177 -3.19 -12.64 20.80
C PRO A 177 -1.77 -12.78 20.22
N SER A 178 -0.98 -13.66 20.82
CA SER A 178 0.29 -14.09 20.22
C SER A 178 0.04 -14.77 18.89
N VAL A 179 0.98 -14.64 17.96
CA VAL A 179 0.97 -15.41 16.72
C VAL A 179 1.02 -16.91 17.06
N GLY A 180 0.12 -17.68 16.46
CA GLY A 180 -0.01 -19.12 16.74
C GLY A 180 1.14 -19.93 16.14
N PRO A 181 1.29 -21.19 16.56
CA PRO A 181 2.36 -22.07 16.07
C PRO A 181 2.32 -22.32 14.55
N LEU A 182 1.12 -22.50 13.96
CA LEU A 182 0.97 -22.76 12.54
C LEU A 182 1.37 -21.53 11.71
N GLU A 183 0.92 -20.35 12.10
CA GLU A 183 1.27 -19.07 11.49
C GLU A 183 2.78 -18.80 11.60
N SER A 184 3.38 -19.13 12.74
CA SER A 184 4.80 -18.99 12.97
C SER A 184 5.61 -19.94 12.09
N LEU A 185 5.23 -21.22 12.00
CA LEU A 185 5.90 -22.21 11.16
C LEU A 185 5.80 -21.87 9.67
N ALA A 186 4.61 -21.43 9.22
CA ALA A 186 4.41 -21.01 7.83
C ALA A 186 5.27 -19.77 7.49
N SER A 187 5.36 -18.81 8.40
CA SER A 187 6.20 -17.63 8.20
C SER A 187 7.70 -17.97 8.19
N ILE A 188 8.14 -18.86 9.09
CA ILE A 188 9.53 -19.35 9.08
C ILE A 188 9.84 -20.04 7.75
N ALA A 189 8.97 -20.95 7.29
CA ALA A 189 9.15 -21.62 6.01
C ALA A 189 9.22 -20.64 4.83
N ALA A 190 8.34 -19.65 4.82
CA ALA A 190 8.30 -18.62 3.76
C ALA A 190 9.52 -17.68 3.79
N PHE A 191 9.97 -17.22 4.96
CA PHE A 191 11.18 -16.41 5.09
C PHE A 191 12.48 -17.17 4.82
N SER A 192 12.46 -18.49 4.95
CA SER A 192 13.59 -19.39 4.72
C SER A 192 13.49 -20.09 3.36
N ASP A 193 12.59 -19.67 2.49
CA ASP A 193 12.42 -20.29 1.18
C ASP A 193 13.63 -20.00 0.28
N GLU A 194 14.28 -21.07 -0.15
CA GLU A 194 15.42 -21.04 -1.09
C GLU A 194 15.01 -21.48 -2.51
N THR A 195 13.71 -21.64 -2.75
CA THR A 195 13.19 -21.99 -4.08
C THR A 195 13.17 -20.75 -5.00
N ASN A 196 12.81 -20.96 -6.26
CA ASN A 196 12.63 -19.88 -7.23
C ASN A 196 11.23 -19.23 -7.17
N TRP A 197 10.41 -19.57 -6.16
CA TRP A 197 9.03 -19.11 -6.08
C TRP A 197 8.86 -17.60 -6.30
N SER A 198 9.59 -16.78 -5.55
CA SER A 198 9.48 -15.32 -5.62
C SER A 198 9.88 -14.77 -7.00
N SER A 199 10.94 -15.30 -7.62
CA SER A 199 11.38 -14.86 -8.95
C SER A 199 10.40 -15.30 -10.04
N GLU A 200 9.92 -16.54 -10.01
CA GLU A 200 8.93 -17.06 -10.95
C GLU A 200 7.59 -16.31 -10.85
N LEU A 201 7.16 -16.00 -9.62
CA LEU A 201 5.98 -15.18 -9.37
C LEU A 201 6.13 -13.78 -9.98
N ASN A 202 7.27 -13.12 -9.75
CA ASN A 202 7.54 -11.79 -10.31
C ASN A 202 7.53 -11.80 -11.84
N ASP A 203 8.12 -12.80 -12.48
CA ASP A 203 8.12 -12.92 -13.95
C ASP A 203 6.73 -13.20 -14.50
N TYR A 204 5.94 -14.00 -13.79
CA TYR A 204 4.53 -14.22 -14.12
C TYR A 204 3.72 -12.92 -14.04
N LEU A 205 3.87 -12.16 -12.96
CA LEU A 205 3.19 -10.89 -12.75
C LEU A 205 3.62 -9.83 -13.77
N LYS A 206 4.90 -9.78 -14.16
CA LYS A 206 5.39 -8.92 -15.27
C LYS A 206 4.66 -9.24 -16.58
N THR A 207 4.47 -10.53 -16.87
CA THR A 207 3.71 -10.95 -18.05
C THR A 207 2.27 -10.48 -17.96
N ASN A 208 1.61 -10.68 -16.83
CA ASN A 208 0.22 -10.27 -16.60
C ASN A 208 0.03 -8.76 -16.73
N VAL A 209 0.87 -7.97 -16.07
CA VAL A 209 0.73 -6.50 -16.11
C VAL A 209 1.07 -5.93 -17.49
N THR A 210 1.95 -6.57 -18.25
CA THR A 210 2.25 -6.19 -19.64
C THR A 210 1.01 -6.36 -20.52
N LEU A 211 0.28 -7.49 -20.40
CA LEU A 211 -0.98 -7.71 -21.11
C LEU A 211 -2.02 -6.64 -20.75
N LEU A 212 -2.16 -6.34 -19.48
CA LEU A 212 -3.08 -5.33 -18.99
C LEU A 212 -2.72 -3.93 -19.54
N LYS A 213 -1.43 -3.56 -19.49
CA LYS A 213 -0.93 -2.28 -20.03
C LYS A 213 -1.16 -2.16 -21.53
N GLN A 214 -0.95 -3.23 -22.29
CA GLN A 214 -1.22 -3.25 -23.73
C GLN A 214 -2.70 -3.00 -24.05
N ALA A 215 -3.59 -3.55 -23.23
CA ALA A 215 -5.03 -3.41 -23.40
C ALA A 215 -5.56 -2.02 -23.00
N LEU A 216 -5.01 -1.42 -21.94
CA LEU A 216 -5.51 -0.16 -21.37
C LEU A 216 -4.74 1.08 -21.82
N GLY A 217 -3.60 0.91 -22.47
CA GLY A 217 -2.81 2.04 -22.99
C GLY A 217 -2.50 3.08 -21.92
N ASN A 218 -2.90 4.32 -22.19
CA ASN A 218 -2.61 5.47 -21.32
C ASN A 218 -3.55 5.58 -20.10
N ARG A 219 -4.52 4.67 -19.92
CA ARG A 219 -5.38 4.68 -18.73
C ARG A 219 -4.68 4.21 -17.45
N MET A 220 -3.48 3.65 -17.55
CA MET A 220 -2.68 3.27 -16.40
C MET A 220 -1.19 3.52 -16.63
N ARG A 221 -0.46 3.83 -15.57
CA ARG A 221 1.00 3.72 -15.54
C ARG A 221 1.40 2.27 -15.21
N MET A 222 2.53 1.83 -15.74
CA MET A 222 3.10 0.54 -15.38
C MET A 222 3.55 0.59 -13.91
N PRO A 223 3.04 -0.27 -13.03
CA PRO A 223 3.49 -0.31 -11.65
C PRO A 223 4.94 -0.82 -11.55
N GLU A 224 5.70 -0.25 -10.64
CA GLU A 224 7.08 -0.67 -10.35
C GLU A 224 7.10 -1.92 -9.46
N SER A 225 6.08 -2.04 -8.62
CA SER A 225 5.89 -3.10 -7.63
C SER A 225 4.41 -3.40 -7.43
N THR A 226 4.11 -4.31 -6.51
CA THR A 226 2.77 -4.82 -6.21
C THR A 226 2.20 -5.69 -7.33
N TYR A 227 0.96 -6.11 -7.17
CA TYR A 227 0.17 -6.81 -8.21
C TYR A 227 -1.15 -6.08 -8.48
N LEU A 228 -1.12 -4.76 -8.29
CA LEU A 228 -2.29 -3.88 -8.32
C LEU A 228 -2.09 -2.85 -9.41
N ALA A 229 -3.06 -2.73 -10.30
CA ALA A 229 -3.10 -1.70 -11.34
C ALA A 229 -4.02 -0.56 -10.90
N TRP A 230 -3.54 0.67 -11.00
CA TRP A 230 -4.27 1.89 -10.74
C TRP A 230 -4.71 2.49 -12.07
N ILE A 231 -6.02 2.39 -12.37
CA ILE A 231 -6.58 2.64 -13.70
C ILE A 231 -7.45 3.90 -13.66
N TYR A 232 -7.13 4.85 -14.51
CA TYR A 232 -7.88 6.11 -14.66
C TYR A 232 -9.22 5.88 -15.35
N ILE A 233 -10.28 6.44 -14.76
CA ILE A 233 -11.66 6.31 -15.22
C ILE A 233 -12.48 7.62 -15.11
N ASP A 234 -11.88 8.71 -14.64
CA ASP A 234 -12.62 9.97 -14.41
C ASP A 234 -13.31 10.49 -15.67
N ASP A 235 -12.68 10.29 -16.82
CA ASP A 235 -13.23 10.63 -18.13
C ASP A 235 -14.46 9.82 -18.51
N LEU A 236 -14.74 8.69 -17.88
CA LEU A 236 -15.93 7.88 -18.14
C LEU A 236 -17.21 8.46 -17.50
N GLN A 237 -17.07 9.36 -16.53
CA GLN A 237 -18.17 10.04 -15.85
C GLN A 237 -19.21 9.07 -15.26
N LEU A 238 -18.73 8.03 -14.59
CA LEU A 238 -19.57 7.01 -13.96
C LEU A 238 -20.09 7.50 -12.60
N ASP A 239 -21.40 7.39 -12.37
CA ASP A 239 -22.02 7.75 -11.08
C ASP A 239 -21.51 6.84 -9.95
N ASP A 240 -21.48 5.54 -10.20
CA ASP A 240 -20.97 4.52 -9.29
C ASP A 240 -20.10 3.50 -10.04
N PRO A 241 -18.78 3.67 -10.02
CA PRO A 241 -17.85 2.74 -10.68
C PRO A 241 -17.95 1.30 -10.15
N GLU A 242 -18.21 1.09 -8.87
CA GLU A 242 -18.29 -0.27 -8.28
C GLU A 242 -19.48 -1.03 -8.86
N ILE A 243 -20.67 -0.43 -8.83
CA ILE A 243 -21.88 -1.04 -9.41
C ILE A 243 -21.72 -1.22 -10.90
N TYR A 244 -21.19 -0.20 -11.60
CA TYR A 244 -21.01 -0.25 -13.05
C TYR A 244 -20.11 -1.42 -13.48
N PHE A 245 -18.90 -1.53 -12.92
CA PHE A 245 -17.99 -2.62 -13.27
C PHE A 245 -18.48 -3.98 -12.77
N ALA A 246 -19.19 -4.04 -11.64
CA ALA A 246 -19.82 -5.27 -11.15
C ALA A 246 -20.88 -5.79 -12.12
N SER A 247 -21.66 -4.92 -12.78
CA SER A 247 -22.65 -5.33 -13.80
C SER A 247 -22.00 -5.97 -15.04
N HIS A 248 -20.69 -5.67 -15.27
CA HIS A 248 -19.88 -6.31 -16.31
C HIS A 248 -19.10 -7.54 -15.79
N GLY A 249 -19.40 -7.99 -14.56
CA GLY A 249 -18.76 -9.15 -13.94
C GLY A 249 -17.31 -8.89 -13.50
N LEU A 250 -16.98 -7.66 -13.14
CA LEU A 250 -15.67 -7.23 -12.66
C LEU A 250 -15.74 -6.78 -11.21
N GLY A 251 -15.00 -7.47 -10.32
CA GLY A 251 -14.80 -7.04 -8.93
C GLY A 251 -13.59 -6.10 -8.85
N ILE A 252 -13.83 -4.80 -8.96
CA ILE A 252 -12.80 -3.78 -8.79
C ILE A 252 -12.85 -3.17 -7.38
N SER A 253 -11.82 -2.42 -7.01
CA SER A 253 -11.88 -1.56 -5.84
C SER A 253 -11.98 -0.10 -6.29
N PRO A 254 -13.07 0.62 -5.95
CA PRO A 254 -13.25 2.00 -6.39
C PRO A 254 -12.25 2.94 -5.70
N GLY A 255 -11.79 3.95 -6.43
CA GLY A 255 -10.71 4.83 -5.98
C GLY A 255 -11.06 5.71 -4.80
N TYR A 256 -12.35 6.03 -4.59
CA TYR A 256 -12.80 6.81 -3.44
C TYR A 256 -12.41 6.15 -2.10
N LEU A 257 -12.33 4.82 -2.04
CA LEU A 257 -11.86 4.10 -0.86
C LEU A 257 -10.39 4.42 -0.51
N PHE A 258 -9.60 4.81 -1.51
CA PHE A 258 -8.17 5.13 -1.36
C PHE A 258 -7.91 6.64 -1.23
N GLY A 259 -8.96 7.47 -1.40
CA GLY A 259 -8.86 8.92 -1.37
C GLY A 259 -8.65 9.58 -2.75
N ASP A 260 -8.90 8.88 -3.86
CA ASP A 260 -8.89 9.44 -5.22
C ASP A 260 -9.93 8.76 -6.12
N ASN A 261 -11.10 9.39 -6.28
CA ASN A 261 -12.24 8.86 -7.03
C ASN A 261 -12.04 8.81 -8.56
N ARG A 262 -10.97 9.40 -9.09
CA ARG A 262 -10.67 9.40 -10.52
C ARG A 262 -10.21 8.03 -11.04
N PHE A 263 -9.97 7.07 -10.16
CA PHE A 263 -9.35 5.80 -10.48
C PHE A 263 -10.14 4.61 -9.94
N ILE A 264 -9.80 3.44 -10.46
CA ILE A 264 -10.13 2.14 -9.86
C ILE A 264 -8.85 1.34 -9.65
N ARG A 265 -8.85 0.45 -8.65
CA ARG A 265 -7.77 -0.51 -8.45
C ARG A 265 -8.19 -1.88 -8.97
N PHE A 266 -7.38 -2.45 -9.86
CA PHE A 266 -7.56 -3.77 -10.45
C PHE A 266 -6.44 -4.71 -10.01
N ASN A 267 -6.78 -5.91 -9.52
CA ASN A 267 -5.81 -6.94 -9.13
C ASN A 267 -5.51 -7.84 -10.31
N PHE A 268 -4.24 -7.94 -10.73
CA PHE A 268 -3.80 -8.80 -11.83
C PHE A 268 -3.04 -10.06 -11.38
N ALA A 269 -2.96 -10.34 -10.07
CA ALA A 269 -2.39 -11.58 -9.53
C ALA A 269 -3.40 -12.72 -9.59
N CYS A 270 -3.66 -13.17 -10.79
CA CYS A 270 -4.55 -14.30 -11.07
C CYS A 270 -4.03 -15.13 -12.25
N PRO A 271 -4.57 -16.34 -12.50
CA PRO A 271 -4.23 -17.11 -13.68
C PRO A 271 -4.43 -16.29 -14.96
N LYS A 272 -3.50 -16.43 -15.92
CA LYS A 272 -3.50 -15.64 -17.17
C LYS A 272 -4.84 -15.76 -17.94
N SER A 273 -5.46 -16.92 -17.94
CA SER A 273 -6.79 -17.13 -18.57
C SER A 273 -7.87 -16.26 -17.95
N LEU A 274 -7.88 -16.14 -16.63
CA LEU A 274 -8.81 -15.28 -15.91
C LEU A 274 -8.52 -13.80 -16.16
N LEU A 275 -7.23 -13.41 -16.21
CA LEU A 275 -6.83 -12.04 -16.54
C LEU A 275 -7.28 -11.64 -17.95
N ILE A 276 -7.11 -12.52 -18.95
CA ILE A 276 -7.55 -12.26 -20.33
C ILE A 276 -9.06 -12.02 -20.38
N GLU A 277 -9.85 -12.84 -19.68
CA GLU A 277 -11.30 -12.62 -19.60
C GLU A 277 -11.62 -11.31 -18.87
N GLY A 278 -10.93 -10.99 -17.77
CA GLY A 278 -11.07 -9.73 -17.06
C GLY A 278 -10.75 -8.51 -17.95
N ILE A 279 -9.67 -8.57 -18.73
CA ILE A 279 -9.28 -7.52 -19.70
C ILE A 279 -10.38 -7.35 -20.77
N LYS A 280 -10.91 -8.44 -21.29
CA LYS A 280 -12.01 -8.37 -22.28
C LYS A 280 -13.23 -7.65 -21.72
N ARG A 281 -13.66 -8.00 -20.51
CA ARG A 281 -14.80 -7.34 -19.82
C ARG A 281 -14.51 -5.87 -19.53
N LEU A 282 -13.28 -5.57 -19.10
CA LEU A 282 -12.86 -4.20 -18.82
C LEU A 282 -12.91 -3.31 -20.07
N ASN A 283 -12.44 -3.83 -21.21
CA ASN A 283 -12.51 -3.10 -22.48
C ASN A 283 -13.96 -2.90 -22.96
N ILE A 284 -14.84 -3.90 -22.79
CA ILE A 284 -16.27 -3.75 -23.10
C ILE A 284 -16.89 -2.66 -22.21
N ALA A 285 -16.68 -2.72 -20.90
CA ALA A 285 -17.23 -1.76 -19.97
C ALA A 285 -16.74 -0.33 -20.27
N ILE A 286 -15.46 -0.14 -20.55
CA ILE A 286 -14.89 1.16 -20.92
C ILE A 286 -15.51 1.65 -22.24
N GLY A 287 -15.59 0.81 -23.28
CA GLY A 287 -16.16 1.19 -24.58
C GLY A 287 -17.62 1.58 -24.48
N GLU A 288 -18.43 0.84 -23.73
CA GLU A 288 -19.86 1.18 -23.51
C GLU A 288 -20.01 2.51 -22.74
N ALA A 289 -19.15 2.79 -21.75
CA ALA A 289 -19.17 4.06 -21.03
C ALA A 289 -18.81 5.24 -21.96
N GLU A 290 -17.80 5.07 -22.82
CA GLU A 290 -17.40 6.08 -23.80
C GLU A 290 -18.52 6.35 -24.82
N GLU A 291 -19.18 5.31 -25.34
CA GLU A 291 -20.32 5.45 -26.27
C GLU A 291 -21.51 6.15 -25.61
N ASN A 292 -21.85 5.79 -24.37
CA ASN A 292 -22.96 6.40 -23.65
C ASN A 292 -22.75 7.90 -23.39
N LYS A 293 -21.51 8.31 -23.17
CA LYS A 293 -21.13 9.72 -23.01
C LYS A 293 -21.35 10.54 -24.30
N LEU A 294 -21.20 9.91 -25.47
CA LEU A 294 -21.37 10.57 -26.78
C LEU A 294 -22.85 10.68 -27.20
N ARG A 295 -23.78 9.98 -26.54
CA ARG A 295 -25.21 10.08 -26.83
C ARG A 295 -25.76 11.38 -26.25
N PRO A 296 -26.40 12.23 -27.05
CA PRO A 296 -27.07 13.44 -26.53
C PRO A 296 -28.14 13.05 -25.52
N LYS A 297 -28.15 13.74 -24.37
CA LYS A 297 -29.21 13.61 -23.34
C LYS A 297 -30.52 14.08 -23.85
#